data_07eef3d0b2064c0c7d9631fb1e689f11
#
_entry.id   07eef3d0b2064c0c7d9631fb1e689f11
#
_cell.length_a   1.000
_cell.length_b   1.000
_cell.length_c   1.000
_cell.angle_alpha   90.00
_cell.angle_beta   90.00
_cell.angle_gamma   90.00
#
_symmetry.space_group_name_H-M   'P 1'
#
loop_
_entity.id
_entity.type
_entity.pdbx_description
1 polymer ?
#
loop_
_entity_poly.entity_id
_entity_poly.type
_entity_poly.pdbx_seq_one_letter_code
_entity_poly.pdbx_strand_id
1 'polypeptide(L)' 'MSFNPLNNLYDSLQNVINDNQNDITKFVEGNNSAGTRVRKAMQAVKSLAQEVRVEVQEQKNKKF' A
#
# COMPACT_ATOMS: atom_id res chain seq x y z
N MET A 1 -23.57 6.56 9.42
CA MET A 1 -22.24 6.61 8.80
C MET A 1 -22.04 5.40 7.91
N SER A 2 -21.70 5.60 6.70
CA SER A 2 -21.52 4.48 5.78
C SER A 2 -20.06 4.03 5.77
N PHE A 3 -19.90 2.72 5.75
CA PHE A 3 -18.60 2.10 5.67
C PHE A 3 -18.23 1.89 4.21
N ASN A 4 -17.03 2.29 3.85
CA ASN A 4 -16.55 2.09 2.48
C ASN A 4 -15.20 1.37 2.54
N PRO A 5 -15.08 0.17 1.97
CA PRO A 5 -13.82 -0.58 2.03
C PRO A 5 -12.64 0.14 1.40
N LEU A 6 -12.86 1.11 0.53
CA LEU A 6 -11.77 1.90 -0.03
C LEU A 6 -10.98 2.63 1.05
N ASN A 7 -11.66 3.14 2.06
CA ASN A 7 -10.96 3.84 3.14
C ASN A 7 -10.00 2.92 3.86
N ASN A 8 -10.42 1.69 4.12
CA ASN A 8 -9.55 0.72 4.79
C ASN A 8 -8.37 0.32 3.91
N LEU A 9 -8.63 0.11 2.63
CA LEU A 9 -7.56 -0.26 1.70
C LEU A 9 -6.54 0.86 1.59
N TYR A 10 -7.01 2.09 1.51
CA TYR A 10 -6.12 3.23 1.40
C TYR A 10 -5.30 3.43 2.67
N ASP A 11 -5.93 3.24 3.83
CA ASP A 11 -5.21 3.34 5.10
C ASP A 11 -4.13 2.27 5.18
N SER A 12 -4.43 1.05 4.77
CA SER A 12 -3.45 -0.03 4.76
C SER A 12 -2.27 0.32 3.86
N LEU A 13 -2.56 0.87 2.69
CA LEU A 13 -1.53 1.27 1.75
C LEU A 13 -0.62 2.34 2.36
N GLN A 14 -1.21 3.36 2.98
CA GLN A 14 -0.45 4.42 3.62
C GLN A 14 0.40 3.89 4.76
N ASN A 15 -0.14 2.95 5.53
CA ASN A 15 0.60 2.37 6.65
C ASN A 15 1.83 1.63 6.17
N VAL A 16 1.71 0.85 5.09
CA VAL A 16 2.87 0.16 4.53
C VAL A 16 3.93 1.15 4.08
N ILE A 17 3.52 2.22 3.41
CA ILE A 17 4.44 3.24 2.94
C ILE A 17 5.14 3.92 4.12
N ASN A 18 4.37 4.31 5.14
CA ASN A 18 4.94 4.99 6.30
C ASN A 18 5.91 4.09 7.06
N ASP A 19 5.54 2.83 7.26
CA ASP A 19 6.40 1.89 7.98
C ASP A 19 7.68 1.63 7.22
N ASN A 20 7.64 1.73 5.90
CA ASN A 20 8.78 1.43 5.05
C ASN A 20 9.74 2.60 4.91
N GLN A 21 9.35 3.79 5.34
CA GLN A 21 10.17 4.99 5.13
C GLN A 21 11.53 4.87 5.81
N ASN A 22 11.55 4.31 7.00
CA ASN A 22 12.79 4.13 7.73
C ASN A 22 13.73 3.16 7.01
N ASP A 23 13.18 2.14 6.37
CA ASP A 23 13.99 1.19 5.61
C ASP A 23 14.59 1.82 4.36
N ILE A 24 13.88 2.74 3.74
CA ILE A 24 14.42 3.49 2.60
C ILE A 24 15.66 4.26 3.05
N THR A 25 15.56 4.98 4.16
CA THR A 25 16.70 5.74 4.70
C THR A 25 17.87 4.82 5.02
N LYS A 26 17.61 3.71 5.66
CA LYS A 26 18.68 2.77 6.03
C LYS A 26 19.34 2.16 4.80
N PHE A 27 18.55 1.85 3.79
CA PHE A 27 19.13 1.28 2.57
C PHE A 27 20.03 2.29 1.88
N VAL A 28 19.60 3.53 1.79
CA VAL A 28 20.40 4.59 1.17
C VAL A 28 21.72 4.76 1.92
N GLU A 29 21.71 4.51 3.24
CA GLU A 29 22.91 4.60 4.07
C GLU A 29 23.79 3.35 4.01
N GLY A 30 23.40 2.36 3.23
CA GLY A 30 24.23 1.19 3.00
C GLY A 30 23.78 -0.10 3.66
N ASN A 31 22.59 -0.14 4.27
CA ASN A 31 22.08 -1.34 4.94
C ASN A 31 21.36 -2.23 3.93
N ASN A 32 22.01 -3.31 3.50
CA ASN A 32 21.45 -4.22 2.49
C ASN A 32 20.19 -4.91 2.97
N SER A 33 20.09 -5.25 4.25
CA SER A 33 18.90 -5.90 4.80
C SER A 33 17.67 -5.00 4.65
N ALA A 34 17.87 -3.69 4.80
CA ALA A 34 16.78 -2.75 4.61
C ALA A 34 16.26 -2.80 3.18
N GLY A 35 17.16 -3.01 2.20
CA GLY A 35 16.74 -3.14 0.81
C GLY A 35 15.79 -4.30 0.59
N THR A 36 16.04 -5.43 1.26
CA THR A 36 15.15 -6.58 1.17
C THR A 36 13.78 -6.23 1.74
N ARG A 37 13.74 -5.52 2.87
CA ARG A 37 12.48 -5.10 3.46
C ARG A 37 11.73 -4.12 2.56
N VAL A 38 12.46 -3.22 1.89
CA VAL A 38 11.85 -2.30 0.94
C VAL A 38 11.17 -3.06 -0.19
N ARG A 39 11.85 -4.06 -0.75
CA ARG A 39 11.28 -4.84 -1.85
C ARG A 39 10.02 -5.58 -1.41
N LYS A 40 10.04 -6.15 -0.21
CA LYS A 40 8.85 -6.83 0.34
C LYS A 40 7.71 -5.86 0.53
N ALA A 41 8.00 -4.67 1.06
CA ALA A 41 6.97 -3.65 1.24
C ALA A 41 6.36 -3.24 -0.10
N MET A 42 7.19 -3.14 -1.14
CA MET A 42 6.67 -2.77 -2.46
C MET A 42 5.77 -3.85 -3.05
N GLN A 43 6.02 -5.13 -2.73
CA GLN A 43 5.10 -6.17 -3.13
C GLN A 43 3.72 -5.99 -2.47
N ALA A 44 3.72 -5.65 -1.19
CA ALA A 44 2.48 -5.38 -0.48
C ALA A 44 1.77 -4.15 -1.06
N VAL A 45 2.53 -3.11 -1.37
CA VAL A 45 1.98 -1.90 -2.00
C VAL A 45 1.33 -2.24 -3.34
N LYS A 46 2.01 -3.05 -4.13
CA LYS A 46 1.49 -3.46 -5.44
C LYS A 46 0.16 -4.18 -5.30
N SER A 47 0.07 -5.13 -4.36
CA SER A 47 -1.16 -5.87 -4.12
C SER A 47 -2.29 -4.96 -3.64
N LEU A 48 -1.98 -4.07 -2.70
CA LEU A 48 -2.97 -3.14 -2.17
C LEU A 48 -3.43 -2.17 -3.24
N ALA A 49 -2.50 -1.69 -4.06
CA ALA A 49 -2.85 -0.80 -5.16
C ALA A 49 -3.81 -1.48 -6.12
N GLN A 50 -3.59 -2.75 -6.42
CA GLN A 50 -4.48 -3.49 -7.29
C GLN A 50 -5.86 -3.64 -6.65
N GLU A 51 -5.91 -3.92 -5.35
CA GLU A 51 -7.19 -4.03 -4.65
C GLU A 51 -7.96 -2.71 -4.68
N VAL A 52 -7.25 -1.59 -4.53
CA VAL A 52 -7.89 -0.28 -4.62
C VAL A 52 -8.49 -0.08 -6.01
N ARG A 53 -7.75 -0.42 -7.05
CA ARG A 53 -8.24 -0.28 -8.42
C ARG A 53 -9.47 -1.12 -8.67
N VAL A 54 -9.46 -2.36 -8.20
CA VAL A 54 -10.59 -3.27 -8.37
C VAL A 54 -11.81 -2.74 -7.62
N GLU A 55 -11.59 -2.27 -6.39
CA GLU A 55 -12.70 -1.76 -5.60
C GLU A 55 -13.32 -0.51 -6.21
N VAL A 56 -12.49 0.37 -6.74
CA VAL A 56 -12.98 1.56 -7.44
C VAL A 56 -13.83 1.17 -8.63
N GLN A 57 -13.35 0.21 -9.41
CA GLN A 57 -14.08 -0.24 -10.58
C GLN A 57 -15.42 -0.87 -10.22
N GLU A 58 -15.44 -1.67 -9.16
CA GLU A 58 -16.67 -2.30 -8.70
C GLU A 58 -17.68 -1.26 -8.23
N GLN A 59 -17.23 -0.26 -7.50
CA GLN A 59 -18.13 0.78 -7.02
C GLN A 59 -18.67 1.61 -8.17
N LYS A 60 -17.85 1.88 -9.18
CA LYS A 60 -18.32 2.59 -10.36
C LYS A 60 -19.37 1.77 -11.11
N ASN A 61 -19.19 0.45 -11.17
CA ASN A 61 -20.12 -0.42 -11.88
C ASN A 61 -21.45 -0.57 -11.15
N LYS A 62 -21.48 -0.31 -9.85
CA LYS A 62 -22.70 -0.38 -9.06
C LYS A 62 -23.53 0.88 -9.15
N LYS A 63 -23.08 1.87 -9.87
CA LYS A 63 -23.84 3.08 -10.02
C LYS A 63 -25.12 2.84 -10.80
N PHE A 64 -26.13 3.50 -10.38
CA PHE A 64 -27.43 3.40 -11.02
C PHE A 64 -28.05 4.74 -11.25
#